data_9313276d51bcab4c5e378bc29534d1b4
#
_entry.id   9313276d51bcab4c5e378bc29534d1b4
#
_cell.length_a   1.000
_cell.length_b   1.000
_cell.length_c   1.000
_cell.angle_alpha   90.00
_cell.angle_beta   90.00
_cell.angle_gamma   90.00
#
_symmetry.space_group_name_H-M   'P 1'
#
loop_
_entity.id
_entity.type
_entity.pdbx_description
1 polymer ?
#
loop_
_entity_poly.entity_id
_entity_poly.type
_entity_poly.pdbx_seq_one_letter_code
_entity_poly.pdbx_strand_id
1 'polypeptide(L)'
;MVCGIPLPQNMKLAQQLLKPLYTPSSKADVGEHDANISFKETEAIVGSALASQIKDVSLKIYQFAAEHALNCGIIIADTKFEFGLDEDNQLTLMDEVLTPDSSRFWSAADYQPGSSPKSYDKQIIRDYLETLDWNKTPPAPRLPDNIMAKAAEKYHKVYSILCN
;
A
#
# COMPACT_ATOMS: atom_id res chain seq x y z
N MET A 1 -6.84 -13.69 9.68
CA MET A 1 -7.05 -12.48 10.52
C MET A 1 -5.96 -11.50 10.18
N VAL A 2 -6.27 -10.21 10.03
CA VAL A 2 -5.31 -9.12 9.80
C VAL A 2 -5.63 -7.98 10.76
N CYS A 3 -4.65 -7.43 11.48
CA CYS A 3 -4.82 -6.35 12.48
C CYS A 3 -6.00 -6.59 13.44
N GLY A 4 -6.21 -7.82 13.88
CA GLY A 4 -7.34 -8.21 14.74
C GLY A 4 -8.68 -8.40 14.01
N ILE A 5 -8.77 -8.14 12.70
CA ILE A 5 -10.00 -8.25 11.92
C ILE A 5 -10.10 -9.66 11.32
N PRO A 6 -11.19 -10.43 11.58
CA PRO A 6 -11.39 -11.72 10.94
C PRO A 6 -11.65 -11.55 9.45
N LEU A 7 -11.00 -12.35 8.62
CA LEU A 7 -11.26 -12.41 7.19
C LEU A 7 -12.26 -13.52 6.86
N PRO A 8 -13.02 -13.40 5.76
CA PRO A 8 -13.87 -14.48 5.28
C PRO A 8 -13.06 -15.77 5.05
N GLN A 9 -13.71 -16.92 5.31
CA GLN A 9 -13.08 -18.22 5.04
C GLN A 9 -13.01 -18.49 3.53
N ASN A 10 -12.03 -19.28 3.13
CA ASN A 10 -11.86 -19.74 1.73
C ASN A 10 -11.66 -18.62 0.70
N MET A 11 -11.11 -17.48 1.11
CA MET A 11 -10.78 -16.43 0.15
C MET A 11 -9.72 -16.91 -0.85
N LYS A 12 -9.92 -16.56 -2.10
CA LYS A 12 -8.95 -16.78 -3.17
C LYS A 12 -7.85 -15.71 -3.11
N LEU A 13 -6.70 -16.03 -3.70
CA LEU A 13 -5.63 -15.04 -3.89
C LEU A 13 -6.18 -13.80 -4.60
N ALA A 14 -5.79 -12.61 -4.15
CA ALA A 14 -6.21 -11.33 -4.70
C ALA A 14 -7.73 -11.09 -4.75
N GLN A 15 -8.51 -11.86 -4.03
CA GLN A 15 -9.97 -11.65 -3.99
C GLN A 15 -10.30 -10.32 -3.30
N GLN A 16 -11.15 -9.52 -3.96
CA GLN A 16 -11.63 -8.26 -3.40
C GLN A 16 -12.46 -8.49 -2.13
N LEU A 17 -12.22 -7.70 -1.10
CA LEU A 17 -13.04 -7.63 0.09
C LEU A 17 -14.32 -6.81 -0.17
N LEU A 18 -15.39 -7.13 0.55
CA LEU A 18 -16.66 -6.41 0.44
C LEU A 18 -16.55 -4.95 0.87
N LYS A 19 -15.62 -4.65 1.77
CA LYS A 19 -15.32 -3.29 2.26
C LYS A 19 -13.82 -3.17 2.47
N PRO A 20 -13.24 -1.98 2.26
CA PRO A 20 -11.85 -1.74 2.59
C PRO A 20 -11.63 -1.90 4.10
N LEU A 21 -10.46 -2.40 4.47
CA LEU A 21 -10.05 -2.59 5.85
C LEU A 21 -9.01 -1.53 6.23
N TYR A 22 -9.15 -0.99 7.42
CA TYR A 22 -8.11 -0.20 8.05
C TYR A 22 -7.15 -1.15 8.78
N THR A 23 -5.89 -1.17 8.33
CA THR A 23 -4.86 -2.10 8.80
C THR A 23 -3.64 -1.33 9.30
N PRO A 24 -3.71 -0.77 10.52
CA PRO A 24 -2.62 0.05 11.05
C PRO A 24 -1.36 -0.77 11.34
N SER A 25 -0.22 -0.09 11.26
CA SER A 25 1.06 -0.59 11.74
C SER A 25 1.73 0.46 12.65
N SER A 26 2.51 0.00 13.61
CA SER A 26 3.43 0.88 14.33
C SER A 26 4.64 1.15 13.44
N LYS A 27 5.14 2.40 13.47
CA LYS A 27 6.40 2.73 12.81
C LYS A 27 7.54 2.14 13.63
N ALA A 28 8.35 1.30 12.99
CA ALA A 28 9.51 0.68 13.63
C ALA A 28 10.70 1.65 13.71
N ASP A 29 11.62 1.36 14.60
CA ASP A 29 12.91 2.04 14.64
C ASP A 29 13.75 1.74 13.38
N VAL A 30 14.74 2.60 13.11
CA VAL A 30 15.60 2.46 11.93
C VAL A 30 16.29 1.10 11.92
N GLY A 31 15.98 0.28 10.91
CA GLY A 31 16.52 -1.07 10.72
C GLY A 31 15.57 -2.19 11.13
N GLU A 32 14.41 -1.87 11.68
CA GLU A 32 13.35 -2.84 11.96
C GLU A 32 12.18 -2.71 10.96
N HIS A 33 11.28 -3.70 10.96
CA HIS A 33 10.09 -3.68 10.10
C HIS A 33 8.86 -3.22 10.87
N ASP A 34 8.02 -2.41 10.21
CA ASP A 34 6.73 -1.99 10.74
C ASP A 34 5.91 -3.21 11.16
N ALA A 35 5.38 -3.21 12.38
CA ALA A 35 4.56 -4.29 12.90
C ALA A 35 3.07 -3.95 12.78
N ASN A 36 2.30 -4.86 12.18
CA ASN A 36 0.85 -4.72 12.14
C ASN A 36 0.28 -4.76 13.56
N ILE A 37 -0.57 -3.78 13.87
CA ILE A 37 -1.25 -3.65 15.16
C ILE A 37 -2.77 -3.65 14.96
N SER A 38 -3.52 -3.96 16.01
CA SER A 38 -4.97 -3.82 15.99
C SER A 38 -5.40 -2.36 16.19
N PHE A 39 -6.66 -2.06 15.85
CA PHE A 39 -7.23 -0.73 16.13
C PHE A 39 -7.17 -0.38 17.62
N LYS A 40 -7.40 -1.37 18.50
CA LYS A 40 -7.30 -1.18 19.95
C LYS A 40 -5.89 -0.81 20.42
N GLU A 41 -4.87 -1.38 19.81
CA GLU A 41 -3.48 -1.02 20.08
C GLU A 41 -3.17 0.40 19.54
N THR A 42 -3.72 0.76 18.38
CA THR A 42 -3.63 2.14 17.87
C THR A 42 -4.24 3.13 18.86
N GLU A 43 -5.44 2.83 19.39
CA GLU A 43 -6.08 3.67 20.43
C GLU A 43 -5.23 3.82 21.68
N ALA A 44 -4.55 2.76 22.10
CA ALA A 44 -3.65 2.80 23.26
C ALA A 44 -2.40 3.69 23.02
N ILE A 45 -1.94 3.79 21.76
CA ILE A 45 -0.75 4.59 21.40
C ILE A 45 -1.09 6.06 21.22
N VAL A 46 -2.16 6.38 20.46
CA VAL A 46 -2.46 7.76 20.05
C VAL A 46 -3.73 8.34 20.69
N GLY A 47 -4.46 7.55 21.47
CA GLY A 47 -5.76 7.92 22.03
C GLY A 47 -6.92 7.65 21.07
N SER A 48 -8.10 7.35 21.63
CA SER A 48 -9.27 6.89 20.84
C SER A 48 -9.79 7.92 19.84
N ALA A 49 -9.78 9.20 20.20
CA ALA A 49 -10.26 10.27 19.32
C ALA A 49 -9.39 10.38 18.05
N LEU A 50 -8.07 10.43 18.21
CA LEU A 50 -7.13 10.55 17.10
C LEU A 50 -7.09 9.27 16.26
N ALA A 51 -7.11 8.09 16.90
CA ALA A 51 -7.19 6.81 16.22
C ALA A 51 -8.41 6.70 15.30
N SER A 52 -9.59 7.14 15.80
CA SER A 52 -10.82 7.15 15.00
C SER A 52 -10.72 8.13 13.83
N GLN A 53 -10.16 9.32 14.04
CA GLN A 53 -9.96 10.31 13.00
C GLN A 53 -9.03 9.80 11.89
N ILE A 54 -7.89 9.21 12.25
CA ILE A 54 -6.94 8.61 11.30
C ILE A 54 -7.61 7.52 10.47
N LYS A 55 -8.34 6.61 11.13
CA LYS A 55 -9.08 5.55 10.44
C LYS A 55 -10.09 6.08 9.44
N ASP A 56 -10.92 7.05 9.86
CA ASP A 56 -11.97 7.60 9.01
C ASP A 56 -11.40 8.36 7.81
N VAL A 57 -10.35 9.16 8.01
CA VAL A 57 -9.67 9.88 6.94
C VAL A 57 -8.99 8.90 5.98
N SER A 58 -8.26 7.89 6.49
CA SER A 58 -7.63 6.87 5.67
C SER A 58 -8.62 6.15 4.75
N LEU A 59 -9.75 5.71 5.30
CA LEU A 59 -10.77 5.02 4.53
C LEU A 59 -11.44 5.92 3.50
N LYS A 60 -11.69 7.19 3.82
CA LYS A 60 -12.25 8.17 2.87
C LYS A 60 -11.31 8.45 1.71
N ILE A 61 -10.01 8.70 1.99
CA ILE A 61 -9.01 8.92 0.94
C ILE A 61 -8.90 7.70 0.05
N TYR A 62 -8.80 6.49 0.63
CA TYR A 62 -8.71 5.26 -0.13
C TYR A 62 -9.94 5.05 -1.01
N GLN A 63 -11.15 5.19 -0.48
CA GLN A 63 -12.39 4.98 -1.25
C GLN A 63 -12.50 5.95 -2.44
N PHE A 64 -12.23 7.23 -2.20
CA PHE A 64 -12.23 8.25 -3.25
C PHE A 64 -11.23 7.91 -4.37
N ALA A 65 -10.00 7.58 -3.99
CA ALA A 65 -8.96 7.25 -4.96
C ALA A 65 -9.21 5.93 -5.69
N ALA A 66 -9.71 4.90 -4.98
CA ALA A 66 -10.02 3.60 -5.57
C ALA A 66 -11.14 3.69 -6.61
N GLU A 67 -12.16 4.52 -6.37
CA GLU A 67 -13.24 4.77 -7.34
C GLU A 67 -12.70 5.49 -8.58
N HIS A 68 -11.91 6.55 -8.41
CA HIS A 68 -11.27 7.25 -9.52
C HIS A 68 -10.38 6.32 -10.34
N ALA A 69 -9.48 5.59 -9.68
CA ALA A 69 -8.56 4.67 -10.36
C ALA A 69 -9.29 3.56 -11.13
N LEU A 70 -10.36 3.01 -10.54
CA LEU A 70 -11.16 1.98 -11.19
C LEU A 70 -11.81 2.50 -12.47
N ASN A 71 -12.34 3.72 -12.47
CA ASN A 71 -12.89 4.38 -13.67
C ASN A 71 -11.82 4.58 -14.76
N CYS A 72 -10.56 4.70 -14.37
CA CYS A 72 -9.40 4.75 -15.28
C CYS A 72 -8.85 3.34 -15.65
N GLY A 73 -9.46 2.25 -15.17
CA GLY A 73 -9.01 0.88 -15.47
C GLY A 73 -7.90 0.37 -14.54
N ILE A 74 -7.68 1.00 -13.38
CA ILE A 74 -6.71 0.58 -12.37
C ILE A 74 -7.42 0.21 -11.06
N ILE A 75 -7.02 -0.91 -10.47
CA ILE A 75 -7.41 -1.31 -9.12
C ILE A 75 -6.30 -0.89 -8.16
N ILE A 76 -6.65 -0.09 -7.14
CA ILE A 76 -5.79 0.13 -5.97
C ILE A 76 -6.09 -0.99 -4.97
N ALA A 77 -5.18 -1.97 -4.88
CA ALA A 77 -5.39 -3.11 -3.99
C ALA A 77 -5.21 -2.75 -2.52
N ASP A 78 -4.19 -1.98 -2.24
CA ASP A 78 -3.90 -1.39 -0.94
C ASP A 78 -3.01 -0.17 -1.10
N THR A 79 -2.93 0.61 -0.03
CA THR A 79 -2.04 1.77 0.06
C THR A 79 -1.60 1.98 1.51
N LYS A 80 -0.44 2.61 1.68
CA LYS A 80 0.07 3.07 2.96
C LYS A 80 -0.10 4.59 3.04
N PHE A 81 -0.59 5.06 4.19
CA PHE A 81 -0.62 6.48 4.55
C PHE A 81 0.18 6.69 5.83
N GLU A 82 0.83 7.83 5.92
CA GLU A 82 1.45 8.29 7.17
C GLU A 82 0.78 9.59 7.62
N PHE A 83 0.54 9.70 8.91
CA PHE A 83 -0.09 10.86 9.52
C PHE A 83 0.75 11.39 10.67
N GLY A 84 0.69 12.68 10.87
CA GLY A 84 1.23 13.38 12.03
C GLY A 84 0.30 14.47 12.51
N LEU A 85 0.67 15.11 13.61
CA LEU A 85 0.03 16.34 14.06
C LEU A 85 0.94 17.51 13.71
N ASP A 86 0.37 18.58 13.18
CA ASP A 86 1.06 19.84 12.95
C ASP A 86 1.21 20.65 14.26
N GLU A 87 1.76 21.86 14.15
CA GLU A 87 1.98 22.77 15.30
C GLU A 87 0.68 23.19 16.00
N ASP A 88 -0.45 23.15 15.28
CA ASP A 88 -1.79 23.45 15.79
C ASP A 88 -2.54 22.18 16.27
N ASN A 89 -1.85 21.05 16.39
CA ASN A 89 -2.42 19.72 16.70
C ASN A 89 -3.50 19.26 15.71
N GLN A 90 -3.43 19.71 14.44
CA GLN A 90 -4.31 19.22 13.40
C GLN A 90 -3.74 17.98 12.73
N LEU A 91 -4.60 17.00 12.46
CA LEU A 91 -4.19 15.78 11.76
C LEU A 91 -3.76 16.12 10.33
N THR A 92 -2.50 15.85 10.02
CA THR A 92 -1.87 16.14 8.73
C THR A 92 -1.41 14.86 8.08
N LEU A 93 -1.78 14.67 6.80
CA LEU A 93 -1.29 13.58 5.95
C LEU A 93 0.13 13.91 5.53
N MET A 94 1.05 12.96 5.74
CA MET A 94 2.47 13.12 5.47
C MET A 94 2.96 12.06 4.49
N ASP A 95 4.19 12.26 4.00
CA ASP A 95 4.87 11.34 3.11
C ASP A 95 4.17 11.18 1.75
N GLU A 96 4.54 10.16 0.98
CA GLU A 96 3.95 9.87 -0.31
C GLU A 96 2.52 9.33 -0.20
N VAL A 97 1.65 9.75 -1.11
CA VAL A 97 0.24 9.38 -1.11
C VAL A 97 -0.15 8.79 -2.45
N LEU A 98 -0.61 7.54 -2.44
CA LEU A 98 -1.16 6.86 -3.62
C LEU A 98 -0.19 6.82 -4.82
N THR A 99 1.09 6.68 -4.53
CA THR A 99 2.13 6.46 -5.53
C THR A 99 2.32 4.97 -5.81
N PRO A 100 2.95 4.57 -6.92
CA PRO A 100 3.31 3.17 -7.15
C PRO A 100 4.29 2.60 -6.10
N ASP A 101 4.88 3.44 -5.27
CA ASP A 101 5.75 3.02 -4.16
C ASP A 101 4.98 2.72 -2.88
N SER A 102 3.99 3.56 -2.53
CA SER A 102 3.13 3.40 -1.35
C SER A 102 1.92 2.49 -1.60
N SER A 103 1.61 2.13 -2.85
CA SER A 103 0.38 1.45 -3.23
C SER A 103 0.63 0.30 -4.20
N ARG A 104 -0.25 -0.72 -4.18
CA ARG A 104 -0.30 -1.75 -5.21
C ARG A 104 -1.36 -1.42 -6.23
N PHE A 105 -0.94 -1.14 -7.46
CA PHE A 105 -1.79 -0.87 -8.60
C PHE A 105 -1.86 -2.07 -9.53
N TRP A 106 -3.07 -2.55 -9.80
CA TRP A 106 -3.31 -3.69 -10.69
C TRP A 106 -4.11 -3.26 -11.92
N SER A 107 -3.89 -3.94 -13.05
CA SER A 107 -4.73 -3.77 -14.23
C SER A 107 -6.13 -4.33 -13.97
N ALA A 108 -7.16 -3.50 -14.10
CA ALA A 108 -8.55 -3.95 -13.96
C ALA A 108 -8.96 -4.91 -15.10
N ALA A 109 -8.40 -4.72 -16.30
CA ALA A 109 -8.69 -5.56 -17.46
C ALA A 109 -8.16 -7.00 -17.31
N ASP A 110 -7.04 -7.18 -16.60
CA ASP A 110 -6.39 -8.48 -16.41
C ASP A 110 -6.72 -9.11 -15.04
N TYR A 111 -7.52 -8.43 -14.23
CA TYR A 111 -7.80 -8.89 -12.86
C TYR A 111 -8.70 -10.12 -12.83
N GLN A 112 -8.23 -11.16 -12.15
CA GLN A 112 -8.99 -12.36 -11.85
C GLN A 112 -8.70 -12.87 -10.43
N PRO A 113 -9.73 -13.06 -9.58
CA PRO A 113 -9.54 -13.68 -8.27
C PRO A 113 -8.99 -15.11 -8.39
N GLY A 114 -7.99 -15.43 -7.61
CA GLY A 114 -7.31 -16.74 -7.62
C GLY A 114 -5.99 -16.75 -8.40
N SER A 115 -5.63 -15.65 -9.04
CA SER A 115 -4.35 -15.47 -9.71
C SER A 115 -3.60 -14.26 -9.17
N SER A 116 -2.28 -14.18 -9.41
CA SER A 116 -1.48 -12.99 -9.11
C SER A 116 -1.74 -11.91 -10.17
N PRO A 117 -2.31 -10.75 -9.83
CA PRO A 117 -2.59 -9.71 -10.81
C PRO A 117 -1.32 -9.09 -11.38
N LYS A 118 -1.39 -8.62 -12.63
CA LYS A 118 -0.32 -7.80 -13.20
C LYS A 118 -0.22 -6.48 -12.43
N SER A 119 0.92 -6.22 -11.84
CA SER A 119 1.18 -5.05 -11.01
C SER A 119 1.97 -3.97 -11.74
N TYR A 120 1.63 -2.71 -11.42
CA TYR A 120 2.35 -1.52 -11.89
C TYR A 120 3.30 -0.93 -10.84
N ASP A 121 3.38 -1.56 -9.65
CA ASP A 121 4.24 -1.16 -8.55
C ASP A 121 5.68 -1.68 -8.70
N LYS A 122 6.46 -1.56 -7.63
CA LYS A 122 7.85 -2.02 -7.55
C LYS A 122 8.05 -3.55 -7.52
N GLN A 123 7.02 -4.33 -7.81
CA GLN A 123 7.11 -5.80 -7.78
C GLN A 123 8.21 -6.33 -8.70
N ILE A 124 8.42 -5.70 -9.87
CA ILE A 124 9.51 -6.10 -10.78
C ILE A 124 10.91 -5.99 -10.15
N ILE A 125 11.10 -4.99 -9.27
CA ILE A 125 12.35 -4.83 -8.52
C ILE A 125 12.46 -5.91 -7.45
N ARG A 126 11.37 -6.17 -6.73
CA ARG A 126 11.32 -7.24 -5.72
C ARG A 126 11.59 -8.61 -6.33
N ASP A 127 10.90 -8.93 -7.44
CA ASP A 127 11.09 -10.20 -8.15
C ASP A 127 12.56 -10.39 -8.57
N TYR A 128 13.21 -9.32 -9.08
CA TYR A 128 14.64 -9.38 -9.41
C TYR A 128 15.49 -9.60 -8.16
N LEU A 129 15.27 -8.88 -7.07
CA LEU A 129 16.04 -9.02 -5.84
C LEU A 129 15.89 -10.41 -5.22
N GLU A 130 14.73 -11.06 -5.35
CA GLU A 130 14.51 -12.45 -4.90
C GLU A 130 15.28 -13.47 -5.73
N THR A 131 15.76 -13.14 -6.93
CA THR A 131 16.65 -14.03 -7.72
C THR A 131 18.09 -13.99 -7.26
N LEU A 132 18.46 -13.04 -6.39
CA LEU A 132 19.82 -12.85 -5.91
C LEU A 132 20.04 -13.59 -4.58
N ASP A 133 21.23 -14.11 -4.41
CA ASP A 133 21.70 -14.60 -3.10
C ASP A 133 22.10 -13.42 -2.20
N TRP A 134 21.09 -12.71 -1.69
CA TRP A 134 21.25 -11.52 -0.85
C TRP A 134 20.37 -11.62 0.38
N ASN A 135 20.97 -11.47 1.55
CA ASN A 135 20.32 -11.59 2.85
C ASN A 135 19.46 -10.37 3.26
N LYS A 136 19.21 -9.42 2.32
CA LYS A 136 18.43 -8.20 2.53
C LYS A 136 19.02 -7.22 3.55
N THR A 137 20.33 -7.30 3.76
CA THR A 137 21.07 -6.36 4.62
C THR A 137 21.94 -5.43 3.77
N PRO A 138 22.20 -4.19 4.21
CA PRO A 138 23.14 -3.29 3.52
C PRO A 138 24.56 -3.86 3.38
N PRO A 139 25.27 -3.55 2.27
CA PRO A 139 24.84 -2.74 1.15
C PRO A 139 23.92 -3.48 0.20
N ALA A 140 22.89 -2.78 -0.32
CA ALA A 140 21.99 -3.35 -1.31
C ALA A 140 22.71 -3.59 -2.66
N PRO A 141 22.40 -4.68 -3.39
CA PRO A 141 22.96 -4.92 -4.72
C PRO A 141 22.49 -3.84 -5.71
N ARG A 142 23.38 -3.48 -6.65
CA ARG A 142 23.05 -2.57 -7.74
C ARG A 142 22.00 -3.21 -8.65
N LEU A 143 20.93 -2.46 -8.95
CA LEU A 143 19.94 -2.89 -9.92
C LEU A 143 20.45 -2.71 -11.35
N PRO A 144 20.24 -3.68 -12.25
CA PRO A 144 20.55 -3.54 -13.66
C PRO A 144 19.71 -2.45 -14.33
N ASP A 145 20.29 -1.74 -15.30
CA ASP A 145 19.64 -0.64 -15.99
C ASP A 145 18.33 -1.05 -16.69
N ASN A 146 18.25 -2.29 -17.20
CA ASN A 146 17.05 -2.82 -17.82
C ASN A 146 15.91 -3.06 -16.81
N ILE A 147 16.21 -3.38 -15.56
CA ILE A 147 15.21 -3.50 -14.48
C ILE A 147 14.70 -2.12 -14.08
N MET A 148 15.61 -1.16 -13.93
CA MET A 148 15.27 0.23 -13.65
C MET A 148 14.40 0.85 -14.76
N ALA A 149 14.76 0.64 -16.03
CA ALA A 149 13.98 1.12 -17.18
C ALA A 149 12.55 0.54 -17.19
N LYS A 150 12.40 -0.78 -16.93
CA LYS A 150 11.09 -1.43 -16.85
C LYS A 150 10.25 -0.92 -15.68
N ALA A 151 10.85 -0.61 -14.53
CA ALA A 151 10.14 -0.02 -13.40
C ALA A 151 9.67 1.40 -13.74
N ALA A 152 10.54 2.23 -14.32
CA ALA A 152 10.20 3.58 -14.77
C ALA A 152 9.06 3.56 -15.81
N GLU A 153 9.08 2.66 -16.78
CA GLU A 153 8.01 2.49 -17.77
C GLU A 153 6.66 2.21 -17.11
N LYS A 154 6.62 1.32 -16.11
CA LYS A 154 5.40 1.02 -15.35
C LYS A 154 4.88 2.25 -14.60
N TYR A 155 5.75 3.03 -13.96
CA TYR A 155 5.38 4.24 -13.24
C TYR A 155 4.83 5.30 -14.19
N HIS A 156 5.48 5.53 -15.34
CA HIS A 156 4.98 6.43 -16.38
C HIS A 156 3.63 5.97 -16.93
N LYS A 157 3.43 4.67 -17.09
CA LYS A 157 2.15 4.13 -17.55
C LYS A 157 1.02 4.43 -16.59
N VAL A 158 1.22 4.22 -15.28
CA VAL A 158 0.21 4.55 -14.24
C VAL A 158 -0.09 6.04 -14.26
N TYR A 159 0.96 6.88 -14.29
CA TYR A 159 0.80 8.33 -14.39
C TYR A 159 -0.06 8.73 -15.58
N SER A 160 0.24 8.20 -16.76
CA SER A 160 -0.52 8.51 -17.98
C SER A 160 -1.98 8.05 -17.93
N ILE A 161 -2.28 6.95 -17.21
CA ILE A 161 -3.64 6.43 -17.07
C ILE A 161 -4.45 7.26 -16.07
N LEU A 162 -3.85 7.66 -14.95
CA LEU A 162 -4.56 8.32 -13.86
C LEU A 162 -4.67 9.84 -14.01
N CYS A 163 -3.73 10.47 -14.76
CA CYS A 163 -3.62 11.93 -14.85
C CYS A 163 -4.01 12.50 -16.24
N ASN A 164 -4.45 11.66 -17.16
CA ASN A 164 -5.02 12.04 -18.45
C ASN A 164 -6.46 11.60 -18.52
#